data_71a7e0fb7fb9da30ac8dbd812b04f478
#
_entry.id   71a7e0fb7fb9da30ac8dbd812b04f478
#
_cell.length_a   1.000
_cell.length_b   1.000
_cell.length_c   1.000
_cell.angle_alpha   90.00
_cell.angle_beta   90.00
_cell.angle_gamma   90.00
#
_symmetry.space_group_name_H-M   'P 1'
#
loop_
_entity.id
_entity.type
_entity.pdbx_description
1 polymer ?
#
loop_
_entity_poly.entity_id
_entity_poly.type
_entity_poly.pdbx_seq_one_letter_code
_entity_poly.pdbx_strand_id
1 'polypeptide(L)'
;QSLSNLILDCLEEKKIRKFHLLGHSMGGMIVQEMTKNKGDKISKLICYSTGPKGEMPGRFETVDASRENLKKKGLKKMARNIAKTWFVKGEDAKYFDVCIEAGRQTSMEAADNSLVAFKNWNGVDSLKNIKNKTLIIWGDKDKSYNLSQAKTLEKNISNSSLIIFNGCAHNVHLEKIDEFNRTVLNFINNE
;
A
#
# COMPACT_ATOMS: atom_id res chain seq x y z
N GLN A 1 6.93 14.05 13.40
CA GLN A 1 5.62 13.39 13.56
C GLN A 1 5.47 12.32 12.48
N SER A 2 5.04 11.10 12.82
CA SER A 2 4.81 10.05 11.83
C SER A 2 3.56 10.33 11.00
N LEU A 3 3.51 9.84 9.75
CA LEU A 3 2.33 9.99 8.88
C LEU A 3 1.07 9.38 9.51
N SER A 4 1.21 8.26 10.22
CA SER A 4 0.08 7.64 10.92
C SER A 4 -0.51 8.56 12.01
N ASN A 5 0.32 9.21 12.80
CA ASN A 5 -0.14 10.14 13.82
C ASN A 5 -0.79 11.39 13.21
N LEU A 6 -0.20 11.94 12.15
CA LEU A 6 -0.78 13.09 11.45
C LEU A 6 -2.21 12.81 10.96
N ILE A 7 -2.43 11.62 10.36
CA ILE A 7 -3.76 11.22 9.88
C ILE A 7 -4.72 11.02 11.07
N LEU A 8 -4.28 10.36 12.14
CA LEU A 8 -5.10 10.16 13.33
C LEU A 8 -5.51 11.47 13.99
N ASP A 9 -4.59 12.43 14.11
CA ASP A 9 -4.87 13.77 14.64
C ASP A 9 -5.90 14.51 13.77
N CYS A 10 -5.75 14.44 12.44
CA CYS A 10 -6.71 15.02 11.49
C CYS A 10 -8.12 14.42 11.61
N LEU A 11 -8.22 13.09 11.79
CA LEU A 11 -9.49 12.42 12.02
C LEU A 11 -10.14 12.83 13.36
N GLU A 12 -9.32 13.03 14.39
CA GLU A 12 -9.78 13.48 15.71
C GLU A 12 -10.28 14.92 15.67
N GLU A 13 -9.57 15.83 15.02
CA GLU A 13 -10.01 17.22 14.79
C GLU A 13 -11.36 17.27 14.05
N LYS A 14 -11.54 16.36 13.05
CA LYS A 14 -12.81 16.22 12.33
C LYS A 14 -13.90 15.47 13.10
N LYS A 15 -13.63 15.07 14.36
CA LYS A 15 -14.55 14.30 15.23
C LYS A 15 -14.99 12.96 14.63
N ILE A 16 -14.17 12.37 13.76
CA ILE A 16 -14.41 11.04 13.18
C ILE A 16 -13.94 9.99 14.18
N ARG A 17 -14.88 9.37 14.87
CA ARG A 17 -14.59 8.46 15.98
C ARG A 17 -14.41 7.01 15.57
N LYS A 18 -15.08 6.58 14.48
CA LYS A 18 -15.02 5.21 13.98
C LYS A 18 -15.01 5.19 12.46
N PHE A 19 -14.11 4.41 11.87
CA PHE A 19 -13.87 4.43 10.43
C PHE A 19 -13.30 3.10 9.95
N HIS A 20 -13.36 2.86 8.65
CA HIS A 20 -12.62 1.81 7.97
C HIS A 20 -11.32 2.40 7.39
N LEU A 21 -10.26 1.58 7.31
CA LEU A 21 -9.01 1.97 6.68
C LEU A 21 -8.74 1.09 5.47
N LEU A 22 -8.38 1.72 4.35
CA LEU A 22 -7.77 1.05 3.21
C LEU A 22 -6.42 1.70 2.93
N GLY A 23 -5.36 0.91 2.93
CA GLY A 23 -4.01 1.37 2.61
C GLY A 23 -3.43 0.60 1.43
N HIS A 24 -3.04 1.35 0.38
CA HIS A 24 -2.38 0.83 -0.81
C HIS A 24 -0.87 1.02 -0.71
N SER A 25 -0.08 -0.01 -1.00
CA SER A 25 1.38 0.08 -1.06
C SER A 25 1.98 0.61 0.26
N MET A 26 2.73 1.70 0.25
CA MET A 26 3.22 2.38 1.46
C MET A 26 2.06 2.83 2.37
N GLY A 27 0.90 3.20 1.80
CA GLY A 27 -0.31 3.47 2.58
C GLY A 27 -0.76 2.28 3.41
N GLY A 28 -0.51 1.04 2.94
CA GLY A 28 -0.76 -0.18 3.71
C GLY A 28 0.10 -0.29 4.97
N MET A 29 1.34 0.22 4.94
CA MET A 29 2.20 0.30 6.12
C MET A 29 1.69 1.35 7.11
N ILE A 30 1.24 2.49 6.58
CA ILE A 30 0.67 3.57 7.40
C ILE A 30 -0.57 3.10 8.15
N VAL A 31 -1.50 2.41 7.47
CA VAL A 31 -2.73 1.92 8.13
C VAL A 31 -2.45 0.79 9.12
N GLN A 32 -1.40 -0.01 8.93
CA GLN A 32 -0.93 -0.97 9.93
C GLN A 32 -0.43 -0.26 11.20
N GLU A 33 0.35 0.83 11.07
CA GLU A 33 0.77 1.64 12.21
C GLU A 33 -0.41 2.36 12.90
N MET A 34 -1.36 2.89 12.13
CA MET A 34 -2.59 3.48 12.69
C MET A 34 -3.36 2.45 13.50
N THR A 35 -3.48 1.22 13.00
CA THR A 35 -4.19 0.14 13.68
C THR A 35 -3.49 -0.30 14.97
N LYS A 36 -2.17 -0.34 14.97
CA LYS A 36 -1.37 -0.60 16.18
C LYS A 36 -1.64 0.44 17.27
N ASN A 37 -1.79 1.70 16.90
CA ASN A 37 -1.91 2.81 17.83
C ASN A 37 -3.36 3.07 18.30
N LYS A 38 -4.35 2.85 17.45
CA LYS A 38 -5.77 3.19 17.66
C LYS A 38 -6.71 2.13 17.05
N GLY A 39 -6.40 0.86 17.21
CA GLY A 39 -7.18 -0.24 16.65
C GLY A 39 -8.65 -0.27 17.08
N ASP A 40 -8.96 0.22 18.27
CA ASP A 40 -10.31 0.37 18.82
C ASP A 40 -11.21 1.33 18.01
N LYS A 41 -10.62 2.34 17.36
CA LYS A 41 -11.33 3.30 16.49
C LYS A 41 -11.54 2.76 15.07
N ILE A 42 -10.87 1.67 14.68
CA ILE A 42 -10.90 1.10 13.33
C ILE A 42 -11.89 -0.05 13.27
N SER A 43 -12.91 0.07 12.43
CA SER A 43 -13.93 -0.98 12.26
C SER A 43 -13.37 -2.15 11.43
N LYS A 44 -12.81 -1.86 10.26
CA LYS A 44 -12.19 -2.86 9.36
C LYS A 44 -10.94 -2.30 8.74
N LEU A 45 -10.00 -3.19 8.45
CA LEU A 45 -8.71 -2.86 7.83
C LEU A 45 -8.62 -3.52 6.45
N ILE A 46 -8.14 -2.79 5.45
CA ILE A 46 -7.81 -3.35 4.14
C ILE A 46 -6.35 -3.03 3.82
N CYS A 47 -5.53 -4.07 3.73
CA CYS A 47 -4.13 -4.03 3.32
C CYS A 47 -4.05 -4.41 1.84
N TYR A 48 -3.82 -3.44 0.97
CA TYR A 48 -3.89 -3.61 -0.47
C TYR A 48 -2.52 -3.41 -1.13
N SER A 49 -2.07 -4.42 -1.90
CA SER A 49 -0.78 -4.46 -2.60
C SER A 49 0.35 -3.93 -1.70
N THR A 50 0.48 -4.51 -0.52
CA THR A 50 1.41 -4.08 0.53
C THR A 50 2.00 -5.29 1.26
N GLY A 51 2.93 -5.02 2.17
CA GLY A 51 3.57 -6.05 2.99
C GLY A 51 3.73 -5.59 4.44
N PRO A 52 4.27 -6.49 5.28
CA PRO A 52 4.53 -6.20 6.70
C PRO A 52 5.86 -5.49 6.93
N LYS A 53 6.62 -5.22 5.86
CA LYS A 53 7.98 -4.69 5.92
C LYS A 53 8.30 -3.99 4.62
N GLY A 54 9.06 -2.89 4.68
CA GLY A 54 9.35 -2.06 3.51
C GLY A 54 10.30 -2.72 2.52
N GLU A 55 11.44 -3.19 2.99
CA GLU A 55 12.42 -3.84 2.11
C GLU A 55 12.33 -5.36 2.25
N MET A 56 11.97 -6.02 1.16
CA MET A 56 11.88 -7.48 1.10
C MET A 56 12.47 -8.02 -0.21
N PRO A 57 12.99 -9.25 -0.21
CA PRO A 57 13.47 -9.92 -1.42
C PRO A 57 12.37 -10.00 -2.50
N GLY A 58 12.77 -9.85 -3.76
CA GLY A 58 11.85 -9.99 -4.91
C GLY A 58 11.16 -8.71 -5.36
N ARG A 59 11.47 -7.55 -4.76
CA ARG A 59 11.10 -6.25 -5.34
C ARG A 59 11.84 -6.03 -6.66
N PHE A 60 11.24 -5.32 -7.60
CA PHE A 60 11.82 -5.04 -8.94
C PHE A 60 13.22 -4.37 -8.88
N GLU A 61 13.54 -3.62 -7.83
CA GLU A 61 14.87 -3.09 -7.49
C GLU A 61 14.97 -2.82 -5.98
N THR A 62 16.19 -2.72 -5.44
CA THR A 62 16.38 -2.34 -4.03
C THR A 62 15.97 -0.89 -3.78
N VAL A 63 15.66 -0.55 -2.53
CA VAL A 63 15.32 0.84 -2.19
C VAL A 63 16.50 1.78 -2.39
N ASP A 64 17.71 1.33 -2.10
CA ASP A 64 18.92 2.13 -2.33
C ASP A 64 19.14 2.40 -3.82
N ALA A 65 18.95 1.39 -4.69
CA ALA A 65 18.99 1.59 -6.13
C ALA A 65 17.90 2.58 -6.61
N SER A 66 16.69 2.50 -6.05
CA SER A 66 15.62 3.47 -6.32
C SER A 66 16.04 4.90 -5.94
N ARG A 67 16.67 5.09 -4.78
CA ARG A 67 17.16 6.40 -4.32
C ARG A 67 18.29 6.94 -5.21
N GLU A 68 19.24 6.08 -5.60
CA GLU A 68 20.28 6.47 -6.56
C GLU A 68 19.71 6.85 -7.93
N ASN A 69 18.75 6.04 -8.43
CA ASN A 69 18.06 6.33 -9.68
C ASN A 69 17.29 7.63 -9.62
N LEU A 70 16.64 7.95 -8.49
CA LEU A 70 15.96 9.23 -8.26
C LEU A 70 16.93 10.41 -8.40
N LYS A 71 18.11 10.34 -7.76
CA LYS A 71 19.15 11.38 -7.83
C LYS A 71 19.74 11.52 -9.22
N LYS A 72 20.03 10.40 -9.90
CA LYS A 72 20.68 10.39 -11.21
C LYS A 72 19.75 10.74 -12.37
N LYS A 73 18.51 10.26 -12.34
CA LYS A 73 17.57 10.35 -13.48
C LYS A 73 16.50 11.42 -13.29
N GLY A 74 16.36 11.95 -12.08
CA GLY A 74 15.32 12.90 -11.70
C GLY A 74 13.94 12.27 -11.50
N LEU A 75 13.08 13.00 -10.82
CA LEU A 75 11.76 12.55 -10.38
C LEU A 75 10.86 12.07 -11.53
N LYS A 76 10.79 12.84 -12.62
CA LYS A 76 9.91 12.53 -13.76
C LYS A 76 10.23 11.18 -14.40
N LYS A 77 11.51 10.90 -14.64
CA LYS A 77 11.95 9.64 -15.24
C LYS A 77 11.79 8.48 -14.27
N MET A 78 12.08 8.72 -12.99
CA MET A 78 11.91 7.73 -11.92
C MET A 78 10.44 7.36 -11.74
N ALA A 79 9.53 8.34 -11.64
CA ALA A 79 8.10 8.12 -11.51
C ALA A 79 7.56 7.26 -12.67
N ARG A 80 7.96 7.57 -13.92
CA ARG A 80 7.56 6.79 -15.09
C ARG A 80 8.05 5.35 -15.03
N ASN A 81 9.30 5.12 -14.66
CA ASN A 81 9.89 3.80 -14.56
C ASN A 81 9.19 2.94 -13.49
N ILE A 82 8.86 3.55 -12.35
CA ILE A 82 8.14 2.86 -11.28
C ILE A 82 6.69 2.58 -11.70
N ALA A 83 5.96 3.58 -12.17
CA ALA A 83 4.57 3.43 -12.58
C ALA A 83 4.39 2.36 -13.66
N LYS A 84 5.36 2.19 -14.56
CA LYS A 84 5.37 1.10 -15.55
C LYS A 84 5.29 -0.30 -14.91
N THR A 85 5.86 -0.47 -13.73
CA THR A 85 5.81 -1.75 -13.00
C THR A 85 4.47 -2.02 -12.31
N TRP A 86 3.62 -1.01 -12.18
CA TRP A 86 2.34 -1.07 -11.46
C TRP A 86 1.18 -1.64 -12.30
N PHE A 87 1.40 -1.85 -13.59
CA PHE A 87 0.42 -2.36 -14.53
C PHE A 87 0.97 -3.56 -15.31
N VAL A 88 0.11 -4.52 -15.60
CA VAL A 88 0.48 -5.67 -16.47
C VAL A 88 0.88 -5.20 -17.86
N LYS A 89 0.13 -4.23 -18.42
CA LYS A 89 0.40 -3.65 -19.74
C LYS A 89 1.47 -2.56 -19.72
N GLY A 90 2.07 -2.28 -18.55
CA GLY A 90 3.08 -1.22 -18.43
C GLY A 90 2.53 0.15 -18.85
N GLU A 91 3.21 0.82 -19.76
CA GLU A 91 2.87 2.15 -20.25
C GLU A 91 1.61 2.19 -21.13
N ASP A 92 1.20 1.05 -21.71
CA ASP A 92 -0.01 0.91 -22.52
C ASP A 92 -1.29 0.70 -21.67
N ALA A 93 -1.17 0.75 -20.35
CA ALA A 93 -2.32 0.65 -19.47
C ALA A 93 -3.20 1.91 -19.54
N LYS A 94 -4.53 1.73 -19.62
CA LYS A 94 -5.51 2.81 -19.78
C LYS A 94 -5.33 3.98 -18.80
N TYR A 95 -4.91 3.69 -17.56
CA TYR A 95 -4.77 4.69 -16.49
C TYR A 95 -3.31 4.98 -16.12
N PHE A 96 -2.36 4.63 -17.01
CA PHE A 96 -0.94 4.89 -16.76
C PHE A 96 -0.65 6.38 -16.53
N ASP A 97 -1.20 7.25 -17.39
CA ASP A 97 -0.97 8.70 -17.31
C ASP A 97 -1.52 9.34 -16.04
N VAL A 98 -2.58 8.76 -15.44
CA VAL A 98 -3.10 9.22 -14.12
C VAL A 98 -2.03 9.07 -13.04
N CYS A 99 -1.29 7.95 -13.04
CA CYS A 99 -0.21 7.73 -12.08
C CYS A 99 0.97 8.68 -12.33
N ILE A 100 1.27 8.99 -13.59
CA ILE A 100 2.33 9.93 -13.95
C ILE A 100 1.97 11.35 -13.48
N GLU A 101 0.73 11.77 -13.70
CA GLU A 101 0.28 13.11 -13.28
C GLU A 101 0.30 13.26 -11.75
N ALA A 102 -0.17 12.25 -11.01
CA ALA A 102 -0.05 12.24 -9.56
C ALA A 102 1.41 12.33 -9.09
N GLY A 103 2.33 11.62 -9.76
CA GLY A 103 3.76 11.66 -9.45
C GLY A 103 4.42 13.02 -9.69
N ARG A 104 3.89 13.83 -10.62
CA ARG A 104 4.42 15.18 -10.91
C ARG A 104 4.24 16.18 -9.77
N GLN A 105 3.27 15.94 -8.88
CA GLN A 105 2.98 16.81 -7.73
C GLN A 105 3.93 16.55 -6.55
N THR A 106 4.79 15.55 -6.64
CA THR A 106 5.73 15.18 -5.58
C THR A 106 7.03 15.97 -5.72
N SER A 107 7.63 16.42 -4.61
CA SER A 107 8.98 16.98 -4.60
C SER A 107 10.05 15.88 -4.54
N MET A 108 11.28 16.21 -4.99
CA MET A 108 12.44 15.31 -4.86
C MET A 108 12.70 14.91 -3.43
N GLU A 109 12.59 15.85 -2.50
CA GLU A 109 12.77 15.65 -1.08
C GLU A 109 11.71 14.69 -0.51
N ALA A 110 10.43 14.92 -0.84
CA ALA A 110 9.34 14.04 -0.40
C ALA A 110 9.49 12.61 -0.96
N ALA A 111 9.94 12.47 -2.21
CA ALA A 111 10.19 11.18 -2.83
C ALA A 111 11.34 10.43 -2.13
N ASP A 112 12.49 11.08 -1.88
CA ASP A 112 13.63 10.45 -1.20
C ASP A 112 13.29 10.09 0.24
N ASN A 113 12.66 11.00 1.00
CA ASN A 113 12.24 10.76 2.38
C ASN A 113 11.22 9.62 2.47
N SER A 114 10.32 9.50 1.49
CA SER A 114 9.37 8.38 1.42
C SER A 114 10.09 7.04 1.21
N LEU A 115 11.11 6.99 0.36
CA LEU A 115 11.94 5.80 0.16
C LEU A 115 12.72 5.42 1.42
N VAL A 116 13.25 6.41 2.16
CA VAL A 116 13.93 6.17 3.45
C VAL A 116 12.95 5.61 4.48
N ALA A 117 11.78 6.23 4.62
CA ALA A 117 10.75 5.75 5.55
C ALA A 117 10.30 4.33 5.19
N PHE A 118 10.08 4.07 3.90
CA PHE A 118 9.75 2.74 3.38
C PHE A 118 10.83 1.70 3.75
N LYS A 119 12.11 1.99 3.47
CA LYS A 119 13.23 1.08 3.77
C LYS A 119 13.31 0.70 5.23
N ASN A 120 13.13 1.67 6.12
CA ASN A 120 13.32 1.50 7.55
C ASN A 120 12.10 0.92 8.27
N TRP A 121 10.93 0.88 7.62
CA TRP A 121 9.73 0.39 8.28
C TRP A 121 9.68 -1.14 8.38
N ASN A 122 9.33 -1.63 9.57
CA ASN A 122 9.11 -3.04 9.83
C ASN A 122 7.98 -3.21 10.86
N GLY A 123 6.85 -3.72 10.41
CA GLY A 123 5.65 -3.96 11.21
C GLY A 123 5.44 -5.44 11.60
N VAL A 124 6.37 -6.35 11.25
CA VAL A 124 6.17 -7.80 11.40
C VAL A 124 5.76 -8.19 12.81
N ASP A 125 6.47 -7.72 13.83
CA ASP A 125 6.22 -8.11 15.23
C ASP A 125 4.89 -7.57 15.77
N SER A 126 4.35 -6.50 15.16
CA SER A 126 3.10 -5.88 15.56
C SER A 126 1.85 -6.49 14.91
N LEU A 127 1.99 -7.30 13.86
CA LEU A 127 0.86 -7.90 13.14
C LEU A 127 -0.05 -8.72 14.06
N LYS A 128 0.51 -9.48 14.99
CA LYS A 128 -0.24 -10.27 15.99
C LYS A 128 -1.15 -9.45 16.90
N ASN A 129 -0.90 -8.15 17.00
CA ASN A 129 -1.68 -7.21 17.80
C ASN A 129 -2.87 -6.63 17.01
N ILE A 130 -2.91 -6.78 15.69
CA ILE A 130 -4.04 -6.36 14.85
C ILE A 130 -5.17 -7.38 15.04
N LYS A 131 -6.26 -6.95 15.70
CA LYS A 131 -7.46 -7.77 15.97
C LYS A 131 -8.63 -7.44 15.05
N ASN A 132 -8.50 -6.38 14.30
CA ASN A 132 -9.54 -5.88 13.39
C ASN A 132 -9.79 -6.88 12.26
N LYS A 133 -11.05 -7.03 11.85
CA LYS A 133 -11.38 -7.78 10.62
C LYS A 133 -10.60 -7.16 9.46
N THR A 134 -9.75 -7.97 8.82
CA THR A 134 -8.75 -7.49 7.85
C THR A 134 -8.91 -8.19 6.51
N LEU A 135 -8.98 -7.42 5.44
CA LEU A 135 -8.88 -7.93 4.07
C LEU A 135 -7.51 -7.59 3.51
N ILE A 136 -6.86 -8.60 2.93
CA ILE A 136 -5.62 -8.44 2.20
C ILE A 136 -5.93 -8.62 0.71
N ILE A 137 -5.58 -7.64 -0.10
CA ILE A 137 -5.76 -7.68 -1.56
C ILE A 137 -4.38 -7.67 -2.22
N TRP A 138 -4.17 -8.58 -3.17
CA TRP A 138 -2.92 -8.68 -3.90
C TRP A 138 -3.15 -9.09 -5.35
N GLY A 139 -2.43 -8.46 -6.30
CA GLY A 139 -2.42 -8.82 -7.71
C GLY A 139 -1.31 -9.83 -8.01
N ASP A 140 -1.60 -10.92 -8.74
CA ASP A 140 -0.66 -12.02 -9.00
C ASP A 140 0.52 -11.65 -9.91
N LYS A 141 0.47 -10.47 -10.54
CA LYS A 141 1.54 -9.88 -11.37
C LYS A 141 2.22 -8.69 -10.71
N ASP A 142 1.97 -8.44 -9.41
CA ASP A 142 2.62 -7.34 -8.68
C ASP A 142 4.13 -7.57 -8.60
N LYS A 143 4.90 -6.58 -9.08
CA LYS A 143 6.37 -6.56 -9.07
C LYS A 143 6.95 -5.80 -7.88
N SER A 144 6.12 -5.10 -7.12
CA SER A 144 6.52 -4.33 -5.94
C SER A 144 6.44 -5.19 -4.67
N TYR A 145 5.40 -6.02 -4.58
CA TYR A 145 5.16 -6.92 -3.45
C TYR A 145 4.86 -8.33 -3.98
N ASN A 146 5.53 -9.32 -3.43
CA ASN A 146 5.32 -10.71 -3.81
C ASN A 146 4.29 -11.41 -2.91
N LEU A 147 3.84 -12.60 -3.33
CA LEU A 147 2.85 -13.38 -2.60
C LEU A 147 3.27 -13.70 -1.16
N SER A 148 4.58 -13.87 -0.88
CA SER A 148 5.04 -14.20 0.47
C SER A 148 4.76 -13.07 1.46
N GLN A 149 4.76 -11.81 1.01
CA GLN A 149 4.42 -10.65 1.83
C GLN A 149 2.93 -10.62 2.18
N ALA A 150 2.07 -10.86 1.20
CA ALA A 150 0.62 -10.98 1.41
C ALA A 150 0.28 -12.14 2.35
N LYS A 151 0.91 -13.30 2.16
CA LYS A 151 0.75 -14.48 3.04
C LYS A 151 1.30 -14.24 4.46
N THR A 152 2.35 -13.43 4.60
CA THR A 152 2.84 -13.07 5.94
C THR A 152 1.83 -12.22 6.69
N LEU A 153 1.16 -11.29 6.03
CA LEU A 153 0.05 -10.53 6.62
C LEU A 153 -1.08 -11.49 7.04
N GLU A 154 -1.54 -12.35 6.13
CA GLU A 154 -2.63 -13.30 6.38
C GLU A 154 -2.32 -14.24 7.56
N LYS A 155 -1.11 -14.79 7.61
CA LYS A 155 -0.69 -15.72 8.65
C LYS A 155 -0.62 -15.08 10.04
N ASN A 156 -0.23 -13.82 10.13
CA ASN A 156 0.07 -13.17 11.41
C ASN A 156 -1.03 -12.24 11.91
N ILE A 157 -2.03 -11.90 11.08
CA ILE A 157 -3.23 -11.16 11.50
C ILE A 157 -4.36 -12.17 11.69
N SER A 158 -4.74 -12.39 12.94
CA SER A 158 -5.63 -13.51 13.34
C SER A 158 -7.03 -13.50 12.70
N ASN A 159 -7.55 -12.31 12.34
CA ASN A 159 -8.86 -12.12 11.72
C ASN A 159 -8.71 -11.56 10.33
N SER A 160 -8.00 -12.27 9.45
CA SER A 160 -7.71 -11.82 8.10
C SER A 160 -8.09 -12.83 7.03
N SER A 161 -8.29 -12.33 5.81
CA SER A 161 -8.48 -13.13 4.60
C SER A 161 -7.70 -12.50 3.44
N LEU A 162 -7.14 -13.32 2.56
CA LEU A 162 -6.41 -12.90 1.37
C LEU A 162 -7.25 -13.15 0.10
N ILE A 163 -7.41 -12.12 -0.71
CA ILE A 163 -7.98 -12.21 -2.05
C ILE A 163 -6.90 -11.90 -3.08
N ILE A 164 -6.72 -12.84 -4.01
CA ILE A 164 -5.76 -12.72 -5.11
C ILE A 164 -6.51 -12.33 -6.39
N PHE A 165 -6.12 -11.22 -6.99
CA PHE A 165 -6.62 -10.77 -8.28
C PHE A 165 -5.71 -11.30 -9.40
N ASN A 166 -6.19 -12.32 -10.11
CA ASN A 166 -5.45 -12.93 -11.20
C ASN A 166 -5.33 -11.98 -12.40
N GLY A 167 -4.15 -11.92 -13.02
CA GLY A 167 -3.90 -11.06 -14.17
C GLY A 167 -3.83 -9.56 -13.84
N CYS A 168 -3.59 -9.20 -12.58
CA CYS A 168 -3.42 -7.83 -12.13
C CYS A 168 -2.06 -7.61 -11.51
N ALA A 169 -1.50 -6.42 -11.72
CA ALA A 169 -0.28 -5.97 -11.09
C ALA A 169 -0.57 -5.17 -9.78
N HIS A 170 0.22 -4.16 -9.51
CA HIS A 170 0.14 -3.37 -8.27
C HIS A 170 -1.14 -2.53 -8.17
N ASN A 171 -1.65 -2.03 -9.30
CA ASN A 171 -2.82 -1.16 -9.37
C ASN A 171 -4.10 -1.91 -9.76
N VAL A 172 -4.47 -2.95 -9.01
CA VAL A 172 -5.69 -3.75 -9.23
C VAL A 172 -6.93 -2.85 -9.40
N HIS A 173 -7.04 -1.79 -8.58
CA HIS A 173 -8.15 -0.84 -8.61
C HIS A 173 -8.27 -0.05 -9.92
N LEU A 174 -7.24 -0.02 -10.75
CA LEU A 174 -7.25 0.58 -12.09
C LEU A 174 -7.29 -0.47 -13.22
N GLU A 175 -6.90 -1.72 -12.92
CA GLU A 175 -6.92 -2.82 -13.89
C GLU A 175 -8.24 -3.59 -13.88
N LYS A 176 -8.88 -3.72 -12.72
CA LYS A 176 -10.17 -4.41 -12.52
C LYS A 176 -11.11 -3.60 -11.61
N ILE A 177 -11.48 -2.42 -12.05
CA ILE A 177 -12.23 -1.41 -11.26
C ILE A 177 -13.48 -2.00 -10.60
N ASP A 178 -14.36 -2.62 -11.37
CA ASP A 178 -15.65 -3.10 -10.88
C ASP A 178 -15.49 -4.27 -9.89
N GLU A 179 -14.57 -5.18 -10.18
CA GLU A 179 -14.29 -6.32 -9.31
C GLU A 179 -13.65 -5.85 -7.99
N PHE A 180 -12.70 -4.91 -8.07
CA PHE A 180 -12.08 -4.31 -6.89
C PHE A 180 -13.10 -3.59 -6.01
N ASN A 181 -13.90 -2.70 -6.60
CA ASN A 181 -14.90 -1.94 -5.87
C ASN A 181 -15.93 -2.85 -5.20
N ARG A 182 -16.44 -3.86 -5.92
CA ARG A 182 -17.37 -4.86 -5.38
C ARG A 182 -16.75 -5.62 -4.21
N THR A 183 -15.49 -6.04 -4.33
CA THR A 183 -14.76 -6.75 -3.27
C THR A 183 -14.63 -5.89 -2.01
N VAL A 184 -14.23 -4.63 -2.16
CA VAL A 184 -14.07 -3.68 -1.05
C VAL A 184 -15.43 -3.39 -0.39
N LEU A 185 -16.47 -3.08 -1.19
CA LEU A 185 -17.80 -2.77 -0.67
C LEU A 185 -18.43 -3.97 0.05
N ASN A 186 -18.31 -5.17 -0.52
CA ASN A 186 -18.77 -6.40 0.14
C ASN A 186 -18.06 -6.62 1.48
N PHE A 187 -16.76 -6.41 1.53
CA PHE A 187 -16.02 -6.55 2.78
C PHE A 187 -16.44 -5.51 3.83
N ILE A 188 -16.67 -4.27 3.43
CA ILE A 188 -17.05 -3.18 4.36
C ILE A 188 -18.48 -3.39 4.88
N ASN A 189 -19.42 -3.82 4.03
CA ASN A 189 -20.83 -3.92 4.37
C ASN A 189 -21.24 -5.22 5.05
N ASN A 190 -20.48 -6.32 4.89
CA ASN A 190 -20.79 -7.60 5.53
C ASN A 190 -20.17 -7.66 6.94
N GLU A 191 -20.96 -8.05 7.96
CA GLU A 191 -20.51 -8.23 9.35
C GLU A 191 -19.35 -9.24 9.52
#